data_9a40899f1cf2fdb63c68eb2ab384bf6b
#
_entry.id   9a40899f1cf2fdb63c68eb2ab384bf6b
#
_cell.length_a   1.000
_cell.length_b   1.000
_cell.length_c   1.000
_cell.angle_alpha   90.00
_cell.angle_beta   90.00
_cell.angle_gamma   90.00
#
_symmetry.space_group_name_H-M   'P 1'
#
loop_
_entity.id
_entity.type
_entity.pdbx_description
1 polymer ?
#
loop_
_entity_poly.entity_id
_entity_poly.type
_entity_poly.pdbx_seq_one_letter_code
_entity_poly.pdbx_strand_id
1 'polypeptide(L)'
;MKFETEGIVLKQIKTVGGRRMIVLLSARYGKISAGSRINEGGRNKSALAMRPFTYGRYQIFKNRDVYNIDSAETIRSFYGLGEDVDKYMAASYVLEFTEKIVPYEQPQPAVMKLICDFFSELEKRESRFETLVLAYQIKVLKILGIMPELECCIQCGQKSEPVVFSIPDGGLLCKKCYQNTANNDDDGLIYTIKFDIVGILRYFVKKPLSDFKNLALQASILDQIEEIIKKYISYHLDVGRLKSEAFIEESIRR
;
A
#
# COMPACT_ATOMS: atom_id res chain seq x y z
N MET A 1 -24.49 -4.06 -18.88
CA MET A 1 -24.02 -5.38 -18.39
C MET A 1 -24.13 -5.39 -16.87
N LYS A 2 -24.71 -6.45 -16.27
CA LYS A 2 -24.79 -6.62 -14.81
C LYS A 2 -23.85 -7.77 -14.38
N PHE A 3 -23.10 -7.58 -13.31
CA PHE A 3 -22.16 -8.57 -12.79
C PHE A 3 -21.99 -8.45 -11.28
N GLU A 4 -21.47 -9.51 -10.67
CA GLU A 4 -21.15 -9.57 -9.25
C GLU A 4 -19.64 -9.70 -9.05
N THR A 5 -19.11 -9.03 -8.04
CA THR A 5 -17.71 -9.11 -7.64
C THR A 5 -17.54 -8.87 -6.15
N GLU A 6 -16.54 -9.50 -5.59
CA GLU A 6 -16.02 -9.12 -4.27
C GLU A 6 -15.02 -7.98 -4.40
N GLY A 7 -14.88 -7.18 -3.36
CA GLY A 7 -13.97 -6.05 -3.37
C GLY A 7 -13.86 -5.34 -2.02
N ILE A 8 -12.94 -4.39 -1.96
CA ILE A 8 -12.74 -3.53 -0.80
C ILE A 8 -12.84 -2.06 -1.21
N VAL A 9 -13.51 -1.26 -0.39
CA VAL A 9 -13.65 0.17 -0.64
C VAL A 9 -12.36 0.87 -0.28
N LEU A 10 -11.69 1.44 -1.28
CA LEU A 10 -10.48 2.24 -1.09
C LEU A 10 -10.81 3.68 -0.69
N LYS A 11 -11.86 4.25 -1.31
CA LYS A 11 -12.21 5.66 -1.11
C LYS A 11 -13.69 5.90 -1.37
N GLN A 12 -14.25 6.82 -0.63
CA GLN A 12 -15.61 7.32 -0.83
C GLN A 12 -15.58 8.84 -1.03
N ILE A 13 -16.25 9.32 -2.07
CA ILE A 13 -16.32 10.74 -2.41
C ILE A 13 -17.80 11.12 -2.50
N LYS A 14 -18.21 12.13 -1.73
CA LYS A 14 -19.52 12.75 -1.87
C LYS A 14 -19.52 13.67 -3.08
N THR A 15 -20.46 13.50 -3.97
CA THR A 15 -20.64 14.36 -5.14
C THR A 15 -21.81 15.31 -4.95
N VAL A 16 -21.88 16.36 -5.79
CA VAL A 16 -22.99 17.29 -5.81
C VAL A 16 -24.30 16.53 -6.08
N GLY A 17 -25.38 16.85 -5.36
CA GLY A 17 -26.68 16.20 -5.48
C GLY A 17 -26.85 14.92 -4.66
N GLY A 18 -25.99 14.69 -3.64
CA GLY A 18 -26.15 13.59 -2.68
C GLY A 18 -25.77 12.20 -3.21
N ARG A 19 -25.28 12.10 -4.44
CA ARG A 19 -24.69 10.87 -4.98
C ARG A 19 -23.30 10.65 -4.40
N ARG A 20 -22.86 9.40 -4.40
CA ARG A 20 -21.52 9.02 -3.95
C ARG A 20 -20.79 8.29 -5.03
N MET A 21 -19.50 8.58 -5.14
CA MET A 21 -18.56 7.80 -5.92
C MET A 21 -17.73 6.95 -4.97
N ILE A 22 -17.68 5.67 -5.26
CA ILE A 22 -16.91 4.69 -4.52
C ILE A 22 -15.76 4.23 -5.42
N VAL A 23 -14.53 4.38 -4.94
CA VAL A 23 -13.38 3.72 -5.55
C VAL A 23 -13.27 2.34 -4.90
N LEU A 24 -13.55 1.31 -5.68
CA LEU A 24 -13.57 -0.09 -5.26
C LEU A 24 -12.40 -0.83 -5.90
N LEU A 25 -11.61 -1.53 -5.09
CA LEU A 25 -10.69 -2.55 -5.59
C LEU A 25 -11.45 -3.87 -5.69
N SER A 26 -11.83 -4.20 -6.91
CA SER A 26 -12.58 -5.42 -7.25
C SER A 26 -11.63 -6.58 -7.54
N ALA A 27 -11.97 -7.77 -7.09
CA ALA A 27 -11.21 -8.99 -7.36
C ALA A 27 -11.11 -9.33 -8.86
N ARG A 28 -12.20 -9.08 -9.61
CA ARG A 28 -12.31 -9.48 -11.01
C ARG A 28 -12.07 -8.36 -12.02
N TYR A 29 -12.32 -7.11 -11.62
CA TYR A 29 -12.32 -5.97 -12.54
C TYR A 29 -11.26 -4.92 -12.17
N GLY A 30 -10.43 -5.18 -11.15
CA GLY A 30 -9.42 -4.24 -10.67
C GLY A 30 -10.02 -3.04 -9.96
N LYS A 31 -9.28 -1.94 -9.94
CA LYS A 31 -9.75 -0.68 -9.37
C LYS A 31 -10.79 -0.03 -10.30
N ILE A 32 -11.98 0.21 -9.80
CA ILE A 32 -13.08 0.86 -10.52
C ILE A 32 -13.68 2.00 -9.71
N SER A 33 -14.16 3.04 -10.41
CA SER A 33 -14.97 4.10 -9.81
C SER A 33 -16.44 3.87 -10.14
N ALA A 34 -17.27 3.65 -9.11
CA ALA A 34 -18.67 3.34 -9.28
C ALA A 34 -19.56 4.33 -8.52
N GLY A 35 -20.62 4.81 -9.19
CA GLY A 35 -21.66 5.61 -8.56
C GLY A 35 -22.53 4.74 -7.65
N SER A 36 -23.03 5.32 -6.56
CA SER A 36 -23.99 4.64 -5.69
C SER A 36 -25.09 5.58 -5.23
N ARG A 37 -26.31 5.03 -5.13
CA ARG A 37 -27.48 5.66 -4.51
C ARG A 37 -27.86 5.01 -3.18
N ILE A 38 -27.08 4.04 -2.70
CA ILE A 38 -27.34 3.36 -1.44
C ILE A 38 -27.21 4.38 -0.31
N ASN A 39 -28.30 4.53 0.46
CA ASN A 39 -28.36 5.49 1.55
C ASN A 39 -27.63 4.96 2.79
N GLU A 40 -26.74 5.76 3.39
CA GLU A 40 -25.98 5.39 4.60
C GLU A 40 -26.75 5.57 5.91
N GLY A 41 -27.90 6.25 5.88
CA GLY A 41 -28.64 6.62 7.08
C GLY A 41 -29.35 5.47 7.80
N GLY A 42 -29.22 4.24 7.32
CA GLY A 42 -29.81 3.05 7.94
C GLY A 42 -28.76 2.12 8.55
N ARG A 43 -29.15 1.38 9.60
CA ARG A 43 -28.40 0.23 10.12
C ARG A 43 -28.38 -0.95 9.13
N ASN A 44 -28.41 -0.64 7.83
CA ASN A 44 -28.49 -1.63 6.76
C ASN A 44 -27.09 -2.18 6.47
N LYS A 45 -26.94 -3.49 6.32
CA LYS A 45 -25.71 -4.17 5.93
C LYS A 45 -25.12 -3.62 4.62
N SER A 46 -25.96 -3.16 3.71
CA SER A 46 -25.53 -2.53 2.47
C SER A 46 -24.85 -1.17 2.68
N ALA A 47 -25.27 -0.39 3.68
CA ALA A 47 -24.65 0.91 3.99
C ALA A 47 -23.24 0.75 4.53
N LEU A 48 -22.99 -0.30 5.34
CA LEU A 48 -21.67 -0.61 5.86
C LEU A 48 -20.70 -1.06 4.74
N ALA A 49 -21.20 -1.85 3.79
CA ALA A 49 -20.41 -2.31 2.65
C ALA A 49 -19.87 -1.16 1.77
N MET A 50 -20.46 0.04 1.86
CA MET A 50 -20.05 1.22 1.10
C MET A 50 -18.96 2.05 1.77
N ARG A 51 -18.56 1.69 3.00
CA ARG A 51 -17.56 2.42 3.78
C ARG A 51 -16.15 1.87 3.55
N PRO A 52 -15.09 2.70 3.66
CA PRO A 52 -13.72 2.22 3.77
C PRO A 52 -13.59 1.17 4.89
N PHE A 53 -12.55 0.35 4.82
CA PHE A 53 -12.29 -0.76 5.75
C PHE A 53 -13.35 -1.87 5.71
N THR A 54 -14.10 -1.97 4.62
CA THR A 54 -15.10 -3.04 4.45
C THR A 54 -14.78 -3.87 3.22
N TYR A 55 -14.67 -5.17 3.41
CA TYR A 55 -14.64 -6.17 2.37
C TYR A 55 -16.07 -6.67 2.15
N GLY A 56 -16.55 -6.58 0.92
CA GLY A 56 -17.94 -6.86 0.59
C GLY A 56 -18.13 -7.50 -0.76
N ARG A 57 -19.37 -7.91 -1.03
CA ARG A 57 -19.86 -8.39 -2.32
C ARG A 57 -20.75 -7.31 -2.92
N TYR A 58 -20.50 -7.01 -4.20
CA TYR A 58 -21.13 -5.89 -4.90
C TYR A 58 -21.78 -6.38 -6.18
N GLN A 59 -23.05 -6.02 -6.37
CA GLN A 59 -23.71 -6.12 -7.67
C GLN A 59 -23.53 -4.81 -8.40
N ILE A 60 -22.90 -4.87 -9.58
CA ILE A 60 -22.49 -3.70 -10.34
C ILE A 60 -23.16 -3.75 -11.71
N PHE A 61 -23.66 -2.62 -12.14
CA PHE A 61 -24.19 -2.40 -13.46
C PHE A 61 -23.25 -1.47 -14.23
N LYS A 62 -22.72 -1.94 -15.37
CA LYS A 62 -21.92 -1.11 -16.30
C LYS A 62 -22.79 -0.67 -17.46
N ASN A 63 -22.88 0.63 -17.68
CA ASN A 63 -23.52 1.24 -18.84
C ASN A 63 -22.49 2.12 -19.54
N ARG A 64 -22.10 1.76 -20.75
CA ARG A 64 -20.92 2.32 -21.45
C ARG A 64 -19.70 2.24 -20.52
N ASP A 65 -19.11 3.38 -20.15
CA ASP A 65 -17.92 3.47 -19.30
C ASP A 65 -18.24 3.82 -17.83
N VAL A 66 -19.54 3.81 -17.46
CA VAL A 66 -19.98 4.18 -16.11
C VAL A 66 -20.36 2.95 -15.32
N TYR A 67 -19.73 2.75 -14.17
CA TYR A 67 -20.08 1.73 -13.20
C TYR A 67 -21.05 2.29 -12.17
N ASN A 68 -22.06 1.51 -11.79
CA ASN A 68 -23.01 1.84 -10.73
C ASN A 68 -23.21 0.63 -9.82
N ILE A 69 -23.16 0.83 -8.51
CA ILE A 69 -23.44 -0.20 -7.51
C ILE A 69 -24.94 -0.23 -7.29
N ASP A 70 -25.54 -1.36 -7.61
CA ASP A 70 -26.96 -1.66 -7.47
C ASP A 70 -27.27 -2.15 -6.05
N SER A 71 -26.48 -3.11 -5.58
CA SER A 71 -26.55 -3.60 -4.20
C SER A 71 -25.17 -3.98 -3.68
N ALA A 72 -25.05 -4.02 -2.35
CA ALA A 72 -23.81 -4.40 -1.67
C ALA A 72 -24.13 -5.18 -0.40
N GLU A 73 -23.30 -6.16 -0.09
CA GLU A 73 -23.37 -6.97 1.12
C GLU A 73 -22.00 -6.98 1.81
N THR A 74 -21.99 -6.76 3.12
CA THR A 74 -20.75 -6.84 3.92
C THR A 74 -20.39 -8.29 4.16
N ILE A 75 -19.19 -8.70 3.72
CA ILE A 75 -18.58 -10.00 4.06
C ILE A 75 -17.80 -9.86 5.36
N ARG A 76 -16.92 -8.87 5.44
CA ARG A 76 -16.12 -8.58 6.65
C ARG A 76 -15.94 -7.07 6.81
N SER A 77 -16.17 -6.59 8.01
CA SER A 77 -15.91 -5.19 8.39
C SER A 77 -14.70 -5.14 9.30
N PHE A 78 -13.79 -4.22 9.02
CA PHE A 78 -12.66 -3.84 9.87
C PHE A 78 -12.92 -2.48 10.53
N TYR A 79 -14.19 -2.15 10.76
CA TYR A 79 -14.60 -0.84 11.27
C TYR A 79 -14.05 -0.56 12.67
N GLY A 80 -13.78 -1.60 13.47
CA GLY A 80 -13.10 -1.47 14.78
C GLY A 80 -11.72 -0.82 14.72
N LEU A 81 -11.05 -0.80 13.56
CA LEU A 81 -9.80 -0.04 13.37
C LEU A 81 -10.01 1.46 13.57
N GLY A 82 -11.25 1.97 13.44
CA GLY A 82 -11.59 3.37 13.66
C GLY A 82 -11.72 3.78 15.13
N GLU A 83 -11.68 2.83 16.06
CA GLU A 83 -11.75 3.07 17.52
C GLU A 83 -10.40 3.49 18.11
N ASP A 84 -9.31 3.22 17.36
CA ASP A 84 -7.94 3.59 17.70
C ASP A 84 -7.38 4.52 16.61
N VAL A 85 -6.88 5.69 17.03
CA VAL A 85 -6.43 6.73 16.09
C VAL A 85 -5.24 6.27 15.26
N ASP A 86 -4.27 5.57 15.86
CA ASP A 86 -3.06 5.14 15.16
C ASP A 86 -3.39 4.00 14.18
N LYS A 87 -4.27 3.07 14.55
CA LYS A 87 -4.78 2.03 13.64
C LYS A 87 -5.57 2.65 12.49
N TYR A 88 -6.43 3.63 12.78
CA TYR A 88 -7.19 4.33 11.75
C TYR A 88 -6.27 5.03 10.74
N MET A 89 -5.21 5.67 11.24
CA MET A 89 -4.23 6.37 10.39
C MET A 89 -3.45 5.40 9.52
N ALA A 90 -2.92 4.32 10.09
CA ALA A 90 -2.22 3.27 9.36
C ALA A 90 -3.11 2.62 8.28
N ALA A 91 -4.36 2.31 8.61
CA ALA A 91 -5.32 1.74 7.69
C ALA A 91 -5.70 2.71 6.57
N SER A 92 -5.91 4.00 6.89
CA SER A 92 -6.21 5.05 5.92
C SER A 92 -5.07 5.29 4.95
N TYR A 93 -3.83 5.28 5.46
CA TYR A 93 -2.63 5.38 4.63
C TYR A 93 -2.55 4.24 3.60
N VAL A 94 -2.73 3.00 4.06
CA VAL A 94 -2.68 1.82 3.18
C VAL A 94 -3.74 1.90 2.08
N LEU A 95 -4.96 2.33 2.40
CA LEU A 95 -6.01 2.50 1.38
C LEU A 95 -5.67 3.62 0.38
N GLU A 96 -5.21 4.78 0.87
CA GLU A 96 -4.84 5.90 0.00
C GLU A 96 -3.64 5.55 -0.89
N PHE A 97 -2.60 4.94 -0.31
CA PHE A 97 -1.43 4.47 -1.05
C PHE A 97 -1.83 3.48 -2.15
N THR A 98 -2.65 2.48 -1.80
CA THR A 98 -3.14 1.49 -2.78
C THR A 98 -3.97 2.14 -3.87
N GLU A 99 -4.85 3.10 -3.51
CA GLU A 99 -5.65 3.84 -4.49
C GLU A 99 -4.79 4.54 -5.53
N LYS A 100 -3.63 5.05 -5.11
CA LYS A 100 -2.69 5.75 -5.98
C LYS A 100 -1.92 4.81 -6.91
N ILE A 101 -1.39 3.71 -6.40
CA ILE A 101 -0.44 2.86 -7.15
C ILE A 101 -1.09 1.78 -8.01
N VAL A 102 -2.30 1.33 -7.65
CA VAL A 102 -2.98 0.28 -8.41
C VAL A 102 -3.63 0.88 -9.67
N PRO A 103 -3.37 0.31 -10.85
CA PRO A 103 -3.97 0.78 -12.09
C PRO A 103 -5.49 0.51 -12.13
N TYR A 104 -6.22 1.35 -12.88
CA TYR A 104 -7.64 1.14 -13.12
C TYR A 104 -7.89 -0.05 -14.05
N GLU A 105 -9.00 -0.75 -13.81
CA GLU A 105 -9.54 -1.84 -14.65
C GLU A 105 -8.55 -3.02 -14.87
N GLN A 106 -7.54 -3.15 -14.01
CA GLN A 106 -6.61 -4.29 -14.02
C GLN A 106 -6.80 -5.10 -12.74
N PRO A 107 -7.22 -6.38 -12.84
CA PRO A 107 -7.44 -7.24 -11.68
C PRO A 107 -6.17 -7.41 -10.84
N GLN A 108 -6.29 -7.14 -9.54
CA GLN A 108 -5.19 -7.26 -8.56
C GLN A 108 -5.65 -8.05 -7.32
N PRO A 109 -6.02 -9.33 -7.45
CA PRO A 109 -6.55 -10.12 -6.33
C PRO A 109 -5.52 -10.31 -5.22
N ALA A 110 -4.23 -10.35 -5.54
CA ALA A 110 -3.15 -10.44 -4.56
C ALA A 110 -3.03 -9.17 -3.71
N VAL A 111 -3.21 -7.99 -4.31
CA VAL A 111 -3.22 -6.70 -3.57
C VAL A 111 -4.45 -6.65 -2.65
N MET A 112 -5.62 -7.04 -3.14
CA MET A 112 -6.84 -7.09 -2.33
C MET A 112 -6.68 -8.01 -1.11
N LYS A 113 -6.11 -9.21 -1.32
CA LYS A 113 -5.80 -10.13 -0.24
C LYS A 113 -4.81 -9.49 0.76
N LEU A 114 -3.76 -8.83 0.27
CA LEU A 114 -2.77 -8.18 1.11
C LEU A 114 -3.38 -7.09 2.00
N ILE A 115 -4.36 -6.31 1.51
CA ILE A 115 -5.09 -5.32 2.33
C ILE A 115 -5.86 -6.02 3.45
N CYS A 116 -6.58 -7.10 3.14
CA CYS A 116 -7.32 -7.86 4.15
C CYS A 116 -6.41 -8.49 5.20
N ASP A 117 -5.26 -9.03 4.78
CA ASP A 117 -4.24 -9.57 5.68
C ASP A 117 -3.66 -8.46 6.56
N PHE A 118 -3.36 -7.27 5.98
CA PHE A 118 -2.88 -6.10 6.71
C PHE A 118 -3.88 -5.65 7.78
N PHE A 119 -5.14 -5.48 7.45
CA PHE A 119 -6.16 -5.09 8.41
C PHE A 119 -6.34 -6.12 9.51
N SER A 120 -6.30 -7.41 9.17
CA SER A 120 -6.40 -8.50 10.15
C SER A 120 -5.23 -8.52 11.13
N GLU A 121 -4.02 -8.17 10.68
CA GLU A 121 -2.85 -8.06 11.55
C GLU A 121 -2.88 -6.75 12.36
N LEU A 122 -3.36 -5.65 11.76
CA LEU A 122 -3.49 -4.37 12.43
C LEU A 122 -4.51 -4.42 13.60
N GLU A 123 -5.64 -5.13 13.43
CA GLU A 123 -6.61 -5.34 14.52
C GLU A 123 -5.97 -5.98 15.77
N LYS A 124 -5.02 -6.89 15.58
CA LYS A 124 -4.37 -7.67 16.65
C LYS A 124 -3.19 -6.95 17.31
N ARG A 125 -2.75 -5.80 16.76
CA ARG A 125 -1.56 -5.09 17.23
C ARG A 125 -1.94 -4.01 18.22
N GLU A 126 -1.01 -3.74 19.13
CA GLU A 126 -1.10 -2.63 20.09
C GLU A 126 0.00 -1.59 19.87
N SER A 127 0.99 -1.89 19.03
CA SER A 127 2.13 -1.01 18.72
C SER A 127 2.83 -1.41 17.42
N ARG A 128 3.83 -0.62 17.01
CA ARG A 128 4.70 -0.88 15.85
C ARG A 128 3.91 -0.92 14.53
N PHE A 129 2.98 0.00 14.39
CA PHE A 129 2.14 0.10 13.20
C PHE A 129 2.97 0.48 11.96
N GLU A 130 4.00 1.30 12.15
CA GLU A 130 4.95 1.76 11.13
C GLU A 130 5.63 0.58 10.43
N THR A 131 6.17 -0.37 11.22
CA THR A 131 6.78 -1.58 10.68
C THR A 131 5.81 -2.39 9.82
N LEU A 132 4.54 -2.45 10.20
CA LEU A 132 3.51 -3.13 9.42
C LEU A 132 3.17 -2.39 8.14
N VAL A 133 3.08 -1.05 8.19
CA VAL A 133 2.87 -0.18 7.02
C VAL A 133 4.02 -0.33 6.04
N LEU A 134 5.27 -0.25 6.52
CA LEU A 134 6.46 -0.45 5.69
C LEU A 134 6.48 -1.83 5.03
N ALA A 135 6.16 -2.89 5.79
CA ALA A 135 6.05 -4.23 5.23
C ALA A 135 4.96 -4.33 4.15
N TYR A 136 3.83 -3.65 4.34
CA TYR A 136 2.79 -3.56 3.33
C TYR A 136 3.28 -2.87 2.05
N GLN A 137 3.94 -1.71 2.16
CA GLN A 137 4.50 -0.99 1.02
C GLN A 137 5.42 -1.88 0.20
N ILE A 138 6.39 -2.54 0.84
CA ILE A 138 7.35 -3.42 0.19
C ILE A 138 6.63 -4.58 -0.53
N LYS A 139 5.64 -5.18 0.12
CA LYS A 139 4.89 -6.30 -0.48
C LYS A 139 4.04 -5.90 -1.67
N VAL A 140 3.39 -4.75 -1.62
CA VAL A 140 2.58 -4.29 -2.75
C VAL A 140 3.45 -3.91 -3.94
N LEU A 141 4.62 -3.29 -3.72
CA LEU A 141 5.61 -3.05 -4.78
C LEU A 141 6.04 -4.35 -5.46
N LYS A 142 6.28 -5.41 -4.66
CA LYS A 142 6.59 -6.75 -5.20
C LYS A 142 5.45 -7.32 -6.02
N ILE A 143 4.21 -7.28 -5.52
CA ILE A 143 3.04 -7.81 -6.23
C ILE A 143 2.84 -7.10 -7.58
N LEU A 144 3.08 -5.79 -7.62
CA LEU A 144 2.95 -4.98 -8.83
C LEU A 144 4.17 -5.07 -9.77
N GLY A 145 5.23 -5.78 -9.38
CA GLY A 145 6.44 -5.95 -10.20
C GLY A 145 7.31 -4.70 -10.32
N ILE A 146 7.17 -3.76 -9.39
CA ILE A 146 7.87 -2.47 -9.34
C ILE A 146 8.79 -2.36 -8.12
N MET A 147 9.23 -3.49 -7.60
CA MET A 147 10.12 -3.55 -6.46
C MET A 147 11.57 -3.30 -6.87
N PRO A 148 12.37 -2.60 -6.04
CA PRO A 148 13.81 -2.47 -6.29
C PRO A 148 14.52 -3.83 -6.30
N GLU A 149 15.63 -3.92 -7.08
CA GLU A 149 16.48 -5.11 -7.09
C GLU A 149 17.27 -5.19 -5.78
N LEU A 150 17.04 -6.26 -5.04
CA LEU A 150 17.65 -6.49 -3.73
C LEU A 150 18.54 -7.75 -3.67
N GLU A 151 18.56 -8.58 -4.71
CA GLU A 151 19.27 -9.88 -4.67
C GLU A 151 20.69 -9.79 -5.27
N CYS A 152 20.91 -8.86 -6.20
CA CYS A 152 22.18 -8.68 -6.88
C CYS A 152 22.46 -7.20 -7.21
N CYS A 153 23.68 -6.92 -7.67
CA CYS A 153 24.00 -5.60 -8.20
C CYS A 153 23.22 -5.34 -9.48
N ILE A 154 22.46 -4.24 -9.54
CA ILE A 154 21.59 -3.92 -10.68
C ILE A 154 22.39 -3.71 -11.98
N GLN A 155 23.65 -3.26 -11.91
CA GLN A 155 24.46 -3.01 -13.09
C GLN A 155 25.19 -4.24 -13.62
N CYS A 156 25.84 -5.03 -12.73
CA CYS A 156 26.66 -6.16 -13.19
C CYS A 156 26.05 -7.54 -12.91
N GLY A 157 24.91 -7.62 -12.21
CA GLY A 157 24.25 -8.87 -11.87
C GLY A 157 24.96 -9.73 -10.82
N GLN A 158 26.12 -9.32 -10.30
CA GLN A 158 26.86 -10.10 -9.33
C GLN A 158 26.20 -10.05 -7.95
N LYS A 159 26.20 -11.18 -7.26
CA LYS A 159 25.72 -11.31 -5.87
C LYS A 159 26.85 -10.99 -4.89
N SER A 160 27.52 -9.87 -5.10
CA SER A 160 28.54 -9.35 -4.18
C SER A 160 27.88 -8.53 -3.07
N GLU A 161 28.63 -8.28 -1.99
CA GLU A 161 28.17 -7.42 -0.91
C GLU A 161 27.85 -6.02 -1.46
N PRO A 162 26.60 -5.53 -1.31
CA PRO A 162 26.22 -4.22 -1.78
C PRO A 162 26.79 -3.15 -0.84
N VAL A 163 27.13 -1.99 -1.39
CA VAL A 163 27.63 -0.86 -0.60
C VAL A 163 26.66 0.31 -0.59
N VAL A 164 25.83 0.43 -1.65
CA VAL A 164 24.84 1.50 -1.76
C VAL A 164 23.53 1.00 -2.34
N PHE A 165 22.47 1.72 -2.03
CA PHE A 165 21.19 1.64 -2.70
C PHE A 165 21.02 2.88 -3.58
N SER A 166 20.88 2.67 -4.87
CA SER A 166 20.66 3.73 -5.84
C SER A 166 19.16 3.83 -6.17
N ILE A 167 18.56 4.96 -5.86
CA ILE A 167 17.17 5.25 -6.24
C ILE A 167 17.03 5.30 -7.76
N PRO A 168 17.86 6.07 -8.50
CA PRO A 168 17.73 6.17 -9.96
C PRO A 168 17.89 4.83 -10.68
N ASP A 169 18.86 4.02 -10.26
CA ASP A 169 19.08 2.70 -10.85
C ASP A 169 18.03 1.67 -10.41
N GLY A 170 17.29 1.94 -9.34
CA GLY A 170 16.23 1.04 -8.85
C GLY A 170 16.73 -0.15 -8.05
N GLY A 171 17.85 -0.05 -7.36
CA GLY A 171 18.35 -1.19 -6.57
C GLY A 171 19.75 -1.06 -6.01
N LEU A 172 20.35 -2.21 -5.71
CA LEU A 172 21.65 -2.32 -5.06
C LEU A 172 22.81 -2.19 -6.06
N LEU A 173 23.89 -1.52 -5.63
CA LEU A 173 25.16 -1.46 -6.34
C LEU A 173 26.28 -2.06 -5.50
N CYS A 174 27.15 -2.85 -6.14
CA CYS A 174 28.41 -3.29 -5.55
C CYS A 174 29.46 -2.17 -5.59
N LYS A 175 30.50 -2.30 -4.78
CA LYS A 175 31.59 -1.31 -4.67
C LYS A 175 32.19 -0.93 -6.03
N LYS A 176 32.44 -1.92 -6.90
CA LYS A 176 33.05 -1.69 -8.22
C LYS A 176 32.15 -0.86 -9.13
N CYS A 177 30.84 -1.19 -9.19
CA CYS A 177 29.91 -0.45 -10.03
C CYS A 177 29.66 0.96 -9.47
N TYR A 178 29.54 1.10 -8.16
CA TYR A 178 29.40 2.42 -7.54
C TYR A 178 30.60 3.33 -7.80
N GLN A 179 31.82 2.82 -7.72
CA GLN A 179 33.02 3.62 -8.04
C GLN A 179 33.04 4.10 -9.50
N ASN A 180 32.45 3.35 -10.41
CA ASN A 180 32.36 3.74 -11.82
C ASN A 180 31.24 4.79 -12.10
N THR A 181 30.25 4.90 -11.21
CA THR A 181 29.13 5.85 -11.31
C THR A 181 29.37 7.15 -10.51
N ALA A 182 30.44 7.23 -9.71
CA ALA A 182 30.71 8.28 -8.72
C ALA A 182 30.86 9.72 -9.25
N ASN A 183 30.62 9.99 -10.53
CA ASN A 183 30.61 11.34 -11.09
C ASN A 183 29.23 12.02 -11.14
N ASN A 184 28.16 11.39 -10.62
CA ASN A 184 26.77 11.87 -10.71
C ASN A 184 26.03 11.94 -9.37
N ASP A 185 26.73 12.09 -8.26
CA ASP A 185 26.16 11.91 -6.90
C ASP A 185 25.56 13.19 -6.30
N ASP A 186 24.98 14.05 -7.11
CA ASP A 186 24.62 15.42 -6.66
C ASP A 186 23.21 15.55 -6.04
N ASP A 187 22.36 14.53 -6.09
CA ASP A 187 20.93 14.70 -5.71
C ASP A 187 20.49 14.02 -4.42
N GLY A 188 21.40 13.42 -3.63
CA GLY A 188 21.04 12.69 -2.40
C GLY A 188 20.10 11.49 -2.64
N LEU A 189 20.23 10.84 -3.80
CA LEU A 189 19.45 9.70 -4.24
C LEU A 189 20.22 8.36 -4.14
N ILE A 190 21.45 8.42 -3.62
CA ILE A 190 22.30 7.25 -3.38
C ILE A 190 22.54 7.13 -1.89
N TYR A 191 22.14 6.00 -1.33
CA TYR A 191 22.21 5.71 0.10
C TYR A 191 23.29 4.69 0.40
N THR A 192 24.27 5.07 1.22
CA THR A 192 25.15 4.08 1.83
C THR A 192 24.34 3.19 2.76
N ILE A 193 24.36 1.89 2.50
CA ILE A 193 23.58 0.92 3.27
C ILE A 193 24.47 0.03 4.11
N LYS A 194 23.97 -0.29 5.31
CA LYS A 194 24.53 -1.35 6.14
C LYS A 194 23.90 -2.68 5.72
N PHE A 195 24.63 -3.76 5.91
CA PHE A 195 24.17 -5.12 5.58
C PHE A 195 22.79 -5.45 6.16
N ASP A 196 22.52 -5.01 7.36
CA ASP A 196 21.26 -5.25 8.06
C ASP A 196 20.02 -4.73 7.30
N ILE A 197 20.13 -3.57 6.64
CA ILE A 197 19.03 -2.96 5.88
C ILE A 197 18.57 -3.85 4.73
N VAL A 198 19.53 -4.38 3.96
CA VAL A 198 19.21 -5.29 2.84
C VAL A 198 18.59 -6.59 3.35
N GLY A 199 19.13 -7.13 4.44
CA GLY A 199 18.58 -8.30 5.11
C GLY A 199 17.13 -8.10 5.55
N ILE A 200 16.82 -6.95 6.16
CA ILE A 200 15.48 -6.57 6.60
C ILE A 200 14.53 -6.40 5.41
N LEU A 201 14.95 -5.69 4.36
CA LEU A 201 14.14 -5.54 3.15
C LEU A 201 13.80 -6.89 2.52
N ARG A 202 14.79 -7.79 2.39
CA ARG A 202 14.57 -9.16 1.90
C ARG A 202 13.63 -9.96 2.82
N TYR A 203 13.74 -9.76 4.13
CA TYR A 203 12.86 -10.40 5.11
C TYR A 203 11.41 -9.95 4.91
N PHE A 204 11.16 -8.64 4.75
CA PHE A 204 9.83 -8.11 4.46
C PHE A 204 9.24 -8.66 3.15
N VAL A 205 10.09 -8.84 2.14
CA VAL A 205 9.67 -9.44 0.87
C VAL A 205 9.22 -10.90 1.01
N LYS A 206 9.95 -11.69 1.81
CA LYS A 206 9.80 -13.16 1.87
C LYS A 206 8.75 -13.61 2.88
N LYS A 207 8.63 -12.93 4.01
CA LYS A 207 7.81 -13.37 5.15
C LYS A 207 6.38 -12.81 5.10
N PRO A 208 5.36 -13.53 5.58
CA PRO A 208 4.00 -13.01 5.69
C PRO A 208 3.91 -11.87 6.72
N LEU A 209 2.84 -11.06 6.67
CA LEU A 209 2.66 -9.92 7.59
C LEU A 209 2.56 -10.34 9.06
N SER A 210 2.05 -11.54 9.33
CA SER A 210 1.96 -12.12 10.68
C SER A 210 3.30 -12.28 11.39
N ASP A 211 4.39 -12.52 10.62
CA ASP A 211 5.72 -12.76 11.17
C ASP A 211 6.38 -11.49 11.73
N PHE A 212 5.83 -10.31 11.41
CA PHE A 212 6.38 -9.03 11.87
C PHE A 212 5.81 -8.55 13.21
N LYS A 213 4.92 -9.31 13.84
CA LYS A 213 4.30 -8.93 15.12
C LYS A 213 5.34 -8.64 16.20
N ASN A 214 6.41 -9.44 16.27
CA ASN A 214 7.47 -9.33 17.28
C ASN A 214 8.74 -8.67 16.74
N LEU A 215 8.74 -8.20 15.49
CA LEU A 215 9.90 -7.55 14.90
C LEU A 215 10.08 -6.17 15.51
N ALA A 216 11.14 -5.99 16.29
CA ALA A 216 11.58 -4.72 16.81
C ALA A 216 12.80 -4.25 15.98
N LEU A 217 12.62 -3.21 15.21
CA LEU A 217 13.72 -2.54 14.54
C LEU A 217 14.21 -1.39 15.43
N GLN A 218 15.52 -1.13 15.39
CA GLN A 218 16.04 0.11 15.95
C GLN A 218 15.49 1.30 15.17
N ALA A 219 15.14 2.39 15.85
CA ALA A 219 14.54 3.57 15.23
C ALA A 219 15.38 4.06 14.03
N SER A 220 16.70 4.18 14.18
CA SER A 220 17.59 4.63 13.10
C SER A 220 17.59 3.72 11.86
N ILE A 221 17.34 2.43 12.02
CA ILE A 221 17.22 1.49 10.89
C ILE A 221 15.86 1.63 10.22
N LEU A 222 14.81 1.76 11.03
CA LEU A 222 13.46 1.98 10.53
C LEU A 222 13.39 3.29 9.72
N ASP A 223 13.87 4.40 10.27
CA ASP A 223 13.92 5.71 9.63
C ASP A 223 14.64 5.65 8.27
N GLN A 224 15.80 4.98 8.22
CA GLN A 224 16.57 4.86 6.99
C GLN A 224 15.83 4.03 5.92
N ILE A 225 15.18 2.94 6.32
CA ILE A 225 14.40 2.11 5.38
C ILE A 225 13.18 2.89 4.88
N GLU A 226 12.49 3.60 5.76
CA GLU A 226 11.33 4.43 5.41
C GLU A 226 11.73 5.53 4.44
N GLU A 227 12.83 6.21 4.68
CA GLU A 227 13.36 7.25 3.78
C GLU A 227 13.68 6.68 2.39
N ILE A 228 14.40 5.56 2.32
CA ILE A 228 14.74 4.90 1.07
C ILE A 228 13.46 4.49 0.30
N ILE A 229 12.53 3.84 0.96
CA ILE A 229 11.29 3.38 0.32
C ILE A 229 10.41 4.56 -0.11
N LYS A 230 10.28 5.60 0.71
CA LYS A 230 9.55 6.82 0.39
C LYS A 230 10.14 7.50 -0.85
N LYS A 231 11.45 7.70 -0.90
CA LYS A 231 12.13 8.30 -2.06
C LYS A 231 12.05 7.40 -3.29
N TYR A 232 12.19 6.09 -3.13
CA TYR A 232 12.03 5.13 -4.22
C TYR A 232 10.61 5.24 -4.84
N ILE A 233 9.58 5.23 -4.01
CA ILE A 233 8.20 5.38 -4.45
C ILE A 233 7.99 6.71 -5.17
N SER A 234 8.45 7.83 -4.61
CA SER A 234 8.26 9.14 -5.21
C SER A 234 9.03 9.33 -6.52
N TYR A 235 10.16 8.65 -6.70
CA TYR A 235 10.97 8.74 -7.91
C TYR A 235 10.42 7.87 -9.06
N HIS A 236 10.03 6.64 -8.75
CA HIS A 236 9.61 5.67 -9.77
C HIS A 236 8.10 5.65 -10.02
N LEU A 237 7.31 6.20 -9.09
CA LEU A 237 5.86 6.21 -9.17
C LEU A 237 5.35 7.64 -9.02
N ASP A 238 4.47 8.05 -9.91
CA ASP A 238 3.81 9.36 -9.82
C ASP A 238 2.67 9.33 -8.76
N VAL A 239 3.05 9.06 -7.51
CA VAL A 239 2.08 8.92 -6.41
C VAL A 239 1.63 10.28 -5.87
N GLY A 240 2.47 11.29 -5.98
CA GLY A 240 2.26 12.59 -5.33
C GLY A 240 2.25 12.48 -3.80
N ARG A 241 1.99 13.59 -3.13
CA ARG A 241 1.90 13.60 -1.66
C ARG A 241 0.59 12.96 -1.20
N LEU A 242 0.68 11.99 -0.29
CA LEU A 242 -0.49 11.38 0.35
C LEU A 242 -1.01 12.29 1.46
N LYS A 243 -2.33 12.45 1.55
CA LYS A 243 -2.96 13.25 2.62
C LYS A 243 -2.78 12.61 3.99
N SER A 244 -2.78 11.29 4.03
CA SER A 244 -2.59 10.48 5.23
C SER A 244 -1.14 10.40 5.70
N GLU A 245 -0.16 10.84 4.89
CA GLU A 245 1.26 10.79 5.21
C GLU A 245 1.64 11.66 6.40
N ALA A 246 1.08 12.86 6.49
CA ALA A 246 1.34 13.79 7.60
C ALA A 246 0.98 13.17 8.97
N PHE A 247 -0.06 12.35 9.00
CA PHE A 247 -0.51 11.68 10.23
C PHE A 247 0.44 10.56 10.68
N ILE A 248 1.05 9.83 9.73
CA ILE A 248 2.04 8.80 10.06
C ILE A 248 3.32 9.44 10.59
N GLU A 249 3.78 10.53 9.98
CA GLU A 249 4.95 11.27 10.45
C GLU A 249 4.79 11.82 11.88
N GLU A 250 3.57 12.21 12.28
CA GLU A 250 3.27 12.66 13.65
C GLU A 250 3.21 11.50 14.66
N SER A 251 2.72 10.33 14.26
CA SER A 251 2.64 9.14 15.12
C SER A 251 4.01 8.55 15.43
N ILE A 252 4.93 8.57 14.47
CA ILE A 252 6.30 8.05 14.58
C ILE A 252 7.14 8.90 15.56
N ARG A 253 6.79 10.16 15.77
CA ARG A 253 7.51 11.08 16.67
C ARG A 253 7.06 11.03 18.14
N ARG A 254 6.05 10.23 18.45
CA ARG A 254 5.55 9.98 19.83
C ARG A 254 6.11 8.69 20.39
#